data_e850958d6cdd80329367bda0d91e748b
#
_entry.id   e850958d6cdd80329367bda0d91e748b
#
_cell.length_a   1.000
_cell.length_b   1.000
_cell.length_c   1.000
_cell.angle_alpha   90.00
_cell.angle_beta   90.00
_cell.angle_gamma   90.00
#
_symmetry.space_group_name_H-M   'P 1'
#
loop_
_entity.id
_entity.type
_entity.pdbx_description
1 polymer ?
#
loop_
_entity_poly.entity_id
_entity_poly.type
_entity_poly.pdbx_seq_one_letter_code
_entity_poly.pdbx_strand_id
1 'polypeptide(L)'
;MNQGFNTLKFAVLLLLMANSVTMLGQTTDNQLGITPGKLTFTVKTVTNNSTYSPKNVFAIWIKDAQGNFVVSRKVMANNRKQHLVKWNASSAGNSVSAITGSTLTSHQTHTVMWDGKNASGVEVADGIYQIWVEYTSTNSNTNGNLGPFLTVEFDKGPAIQHITPVNATYYQNIVADWVPLGVGINDLAKAGASLKIFPNPFNSETTVELNCEKPSQAYISVLDASGKKVATLLNDSFSAGNRTYKWDGTTDSGKKLENGLYFVQIQINGFTEVQKIIKNQ
;
A
#
# COMPACT_ATOMS: atom_id res chain seq x y z
N MET A 1 37.23 53.93 -72.89
CA MET A 1 36.65 52.80 -73.67
C MET A 1 36.67 51.61 -72.75
N ASN A 2 35.56 51.25 -72.21
CA ASN A 2 35.12 49.89 -71.98
C ASN A 2 33.80 49.94 -71.20
N GLN A 3 32.82 49.44 -71.87
CA GLN A 3 31.46 49.32 -71.39
C GLN A 3 31.39 48.05 -70.51
N GLY A 4 30.95 48.19 -69.26
CA GLY A 4 30.69 47.06 -68.35
C GLY A 4 29.22 46.78 -68.29
N PHE A 5 28.85 45.58 -68.66
CA PHE A 5 27.48 45.06 -68.64
C PHE A 5 26.96 44.90 -67.26
N ASN A 6 25.81 45.53 -66.95
CA ASN A 6 25.02 45.29 -65.76
C ASN A 6 24.19 43.99 -65.89
N THR A 7 24.49 42.96 -65.15
CA THR A 7 23.64 41.78 -65.02
C THR A 7 22.72 41.94 -63.80
N LEU A 8 21.44 42.09 -64.08
CA LEU A 8 20.36 42.15 -63.14
C LEU A 8 20.11 40.73 -62.56
N LYS A 9 20.45 40.51 -61.31
CA LYS A 9 20.10 39.24 -60.62
C LYS A 9 18.72 39.36 -60.02
N PHE A 10 17.76 38.59 -60.54
CA PHE A 10 16.47 38.35 -59.89
C PHE A 10 16.68 37.47 -58.68
N ALA A 11 16.43 38.00 -57.51
CA ALA A 11 16.32 37.21 -56.28
C ALA A 11 14.88 36.70 -56.18
N VAL A 12 14.70 35.39 -56.33
CA VAL A 12 13.44 34.71 -56.00
C VAL A 12 13.40 34.54 -54.50
N LEU A 13 12.52 35.29 -53.84
CA LEU A 13 12.24 35.17 -52.41
C LEU A 13 11.30 33.98 -52.22
N LEU A 14 11.84 32.83 -51.82
CA LEU A 14 11.06 31.64 -51.41
C LEU A 14 10.53 31.86 -50.02
N LEU A 15 9.23 32.17 -49.88
CA LEU A 15 8.53 32.31 -48.61
C LEU A 15 8.24 30.92 -48.07
N LEU A 16 9.11 30.39 -47.22
CA LEU A 16 8.87 29.18 -46.41
C LEU A 16 7.90 29.54 -45.28
N MET A 17 6.63 29.20 -45.47
CA MET A 17 5.67 29.14 -44.35
C MET A 17 6.04 27.99 -43.46
N ALA A 18 6.74 28.26 -42.37
CA ALA A 18 6.92 27.31 -41.27
C ALA A 18 5.60 27.22 -40.51
N ASN A 19 4.81 26.16 -40.77
CA ASN A 19 3.74 25.76 -39.89
C ASN A 19 4.36 25.25 -38.57
N SER A 20 4.45 26.10 -37.56
CA SER A 20 4.73 25.70 -36.23
C SER A 20 3.51 24.93 -35.67
N VAL A 21 3.55 23.60 -35.78
CA VAL A 21 2.68 22.73 -35.01
C VAL A 21 3.15 22.85 -33.55
N THR A 22 2.46 23.69 -32.79
CA THR A 22 2.55 23.63 -31.33
C THR A 22 1.97 22.30 -30.90
N MET A 23 2.82 21.29 -30.64
CA MET A 23 2.46 20.18 -29.84
C MET A 23 2.16 20.73 -28.45
N LEU A 24 0.86 20.87 -28.14
CA LEU A 24 0.40 20.90 -26.76
C LEU A 24 0.81 19.55 -26.16
N GLY A 25 1.94 19.54 -25.44
CA GLY A 25 2.29 18.46 -24.57
C GLY A 25 1.11 18.26 -23.60
N GLN A 26 0.37 17.17 -23.75
CA GLN A 26 -0.46 16.68 -22.67
C GLN A 26 0.51 16.37 -21.55
N THR A 27 0.62 17.28 -20.58
CA THR A 27 1.09 16.92 -19.24
C THR A 27 0.08 15.89 -18.75
N THR A 28 0.43 14.61 -18.84
CA THR A 28 -0.23 13.61 -18.03
C THR A 28 0.05 14.03 -16.59
N ASP A 29 -0.94 14.68 -16.00
CA ASP A 29 -0.95 14.94 -14.57
C ASP A 29 -0.99 13.55 -13.92
N ASN A 30 0.18 13.02 -13.61
CA ASN A 30 0.36 11.80 -12.84
C ASN A 30 0.01 12.12 -11.38
N GLN A 31 -1.22 12.56 -11.16
CA GLN A 31 -1.74 12.69 -9.81
C GLN A 31 -1.81 11.26 -9.25
N LEU A 32 -0.85 10.92 -8.40
CA LEU A 32 -0.87 9.66 -7.66
C LEU A 32 -2.24 9.52 -7.00
N GLY A 33 -2.88 8.38 -7.15
CA GLY A 33 -4.15 8.08 -6.51
C GLY A 33 -4.06 8.28 -5.00
N ILE A 34 -5.20 8.40 -4.36
CA ILE A 34 -5.32 8.37 -2.90
C ILE A 34 -6.30 7.24 -2.58
N THR A 35 -5.76 6.08 -2.26
CA THR A 35 -6.55 4.90 -1.88
C THR A 35 -6.68 4.84 -0.36
N PRO A 36 -7.88 5.03 0.20
CA PRO A 36 -8.11 4.75 1.61
C PRO A 36 -7.81 3.27 1.90
N GLY A 37 -7.25 2.98 3.05
CA GLY A 37 -6.90 1.61 3.37
C GLY A 37 -6.46 1.43 4.81
N LYS A 38 -6.14 0.19 5.13
CA LYS A 38 -5.65 -0.18 6.46
C LYS A 38 -4.43 -1.08 6.34
N LEU A 39 -3.32 -0.60 6.85
CA LEU A 39 -2.15 -1.43 7.13
C LEU A 39 -2.33 -2.07 8.50
N THR A 40 -2.10 -3.37 8.59
CA THR A 40 -1.86 -4.08 9.86
C THR A 40 -0.42 -4.60 9.83
N PHE A 41 0.39 -4.14 10.76
CA PHE A 41 1.78 -4.57 10.86
C PHE A 41 2.04 -5.27 12.18
N THR A 42 2.62 -6.47 12.10
CA THR A 42 2.99 -7.30 13.27
C THR A 42 4.47 -7.62 13.21
N VAL A 43 5.14 -7.52 14.36
CA VAL A 43 6.55 -7.89 14.53
C VAL A 43 6.81 -8.35 15.96
N LYS A 44 7.59 -9.41 16.14
CA LYS A 44 8.10 -9.86 17.44
C LYS A 44 9.53 -9.36 17.61
N THR A 45 9.79 -8.61 18.68
CA THR A 45 11.17 -8.26 19.07
C THR A 45 11.84 -9.42 19.81
N VAL A 46 13.17 -9.55 19.65
CA VAL A 46 14.01 -10.55 20.30
C VAL A 46 15.16 -9.82 20.98
N THR A 47 15.58 -10.31 22.17
CA THR A 47 16.64 -9.67 22.95
C THR A 47 17.97 -9.62 22.19
N ASN A 48 18.68 -8.51 22.34
CA ASN A 48 20.06 -8.38 21.90
C ASN A 48 21.08 -8.56 23.05
N ASN A 49 20.60 -9.01 24.22
CA ASN A 49 21.38 -9.27 25.43
C ASN A 49 22.28 -8.09 25.87
N SER A 50 21.84 -6.85 25.60
CA SER A 50 22.57 -5.67 26.00
C SER A 50 22.26 -5.22 27.43
N THR A 51 22.86 -4.12 27.89
CA THR A 51 22.99 -3.68 29.28
C THR A 51 21.71 -3.76 30.11
N TYR A 52 20.55 -3.37 29.55
CA TYR A 52 19.28 -3.32 30.28
C TYR A 52 18.29 -4.41 29.88
N SER A 53 18.73 -5.34 28.98
CA SER A 53 17.89 -6.44 28.56
C SER A 53 17.31 -7.20 29.76
N PRO A 54 16.06 -7.65 29.71
CA PRO A 54 15.13 -7.61 28.59
C PRO A 54 14.33 -6.30 28.48
N LYS A 55 14.56 -5.31 29.36
CA LYS A 55 13.90 -4.00 29.27
C LYS A 55 14.36 -3.28 28.04
N ASN A 56 13.43 -2.64 27.32
CA ASN A 56 13.74 -1.91 26.11
C ASN A 56 12.79 -0.72 25.87
N VAL A 57 13.29 0.33 25.22
CA VAL A 57 12.47 1.35 24.58
C VAL A 57 12.25 0.96 23.13
N PHE A 58 11.09 1.33 22.56
CA PHE A 58 10.65 0.78 21.29
C PHE A 58 9.81 1.80 20.51
N ALA A 59 9.99 1.84 19.18
CA ALA A 59 9.15 2.62 18.29
C ALA A 59 8.84 1.89 16.97
N ILE A 60 7.64 2.18 16.43
CA ILE A 60 7.21 1.87 15.06
C ILE A 60 6.72 3.17 14.43
N TRP A 61 7.23 3.49 13.24
CA TRP A 61 6.79 4.66 12.46
C TRP A 61 6.81 4.37 10.97
N ILE A 62 6.18 5.25 10.20
CA ILE A 62 6.07 5.14 8.75
C ILE A 62 6.79 6.31 8.10
N LYS A 63 7.47 6.03 7.01
CA LYS A 63 8.13 6.97 6.11
C LYS A 63 7.63 6.76 4.69
N ASP A 64 7.68 7.81 3.87
CA ASP A 64 7.50 7.69 2.43
C ASP A 64 8.76 7.13 1.71
N ALA A 65 8.66 6.91 0.41
CA ALA A 65 9.77 6.41 -0.41
C ALA A 65 10.96 7.39 -0.46
N GLN A 66 10.76 8.67 -0.24
CA GLN A 66 11.79 9.70 -0.18
C GLN A 66 12.47 9.77 1.19
N GLY A 67 11.97 8.99 2.15
CA GLY A 67 12.49 8.95 3.50
C GLY A 67 11.93 10.02 4.43
N ASN A 68 10.88 10.75 4.04
CA ASN A 68 10.22 11.71 4.91
C ASN A 68 9.35 11.01 5.95
N PHE A 69 9.27 11.58 7.13
CA PHE A 69 8.40 11.08 8.20
C PHE A 69 6.92 11.29 7.86
N VAL A 70 6.13 10.24 8.02
CA VAL A 70 4.68 10.27 7.81
C VAL A 70 3.94 10.28 9.14
N VAL A 71 4.15 9.26 9.97
CA VAL A 71 3.46 9.14 11.26
C VAL A 71 4.13 8.11 12.17
N SER A 72 4.11 8.35 13.48
CA SER A 72 4.45 7.33 14.48
C SER A 72 3.22 6.48 14.81
N ARG A 73 3.40 5.15 14.93
CA ARG A 73 2.29 4.26 15.29
C ARG A 73 2.39 3.70 16.70
N LYS A 74 3.63 3.55 17.20
CA LYS A 74 3.87 3.11 18.59
C LYS A 74 5.18 3.70 19.11
N VAL A 75 5.17 4.23 20.33
CA VAL A 75 6.37 4.77 21.00
C VAL A 75 6.32 4.40 22.49
N MET A 76 7.09 3.40 22.89
CA MET A 76 7.15 2.87 24.27
C MET A 76 8.48 3.27 24.90
N ALA A 77 8.57 4.51 25.32
CA ALA A 77 9.83 5.10 25.79
C ALA A 77 9.67 6.10 26.96
N ASN A 78 8.47 6.67 27.15
CA ASN A 78 8.22 7.72 28.15
C ASN A 78 9.35 8.76 28.15
N ASN A 79 10.09 8.88 29.26
CA ASN A 79 11.18 9.85 29.46
C ASN A 79 12.50 9.42 28.79
N ARG A 80 12.55 8.27 28.06
CA ARG A 80 13.77 7.72 27.44
C ARG A 80 13.74 7.79 25.92
N LYS A 81 12.90 8.63 25.33
CA LYS A 81 12.76 8.82 23.87
C LYS A 81 14.08 9.16 23.20
N GLN A 82 14.99 9.88 23.88
CA GLN A 82 16.30 10.25 23.35
C GLN A 82 17.18 9.06 22.91
N HIS A 83 16.89 7.85 23.40
CA HIS A 83 17.63 6.64 23.03
C HIS A 83 17.08 5.92 21.79
N LEU A 84 15.93 6.36 21.27
CA LEU A 84 15.40 5.94 19.97
C LEU A 84 15.97 6.84 18.88
N VAL A 85 17.23 6.60 18.51
CA VAL A 85 18.04 7.54 17.72
C VAL A 85 17.49 7.72 16.30
N LYS A 86 17.14 6.61 15.63
CA LYS A 86 16.59 6.66 14.26
C LYS A 86 15.17 7.25 14.24
N TRP A 87 14.35 6.88 15.22
CA TRP A 87 13.02 7.45 15.34
C TRP A 87 13.07 8.97 15.59
N ASN A 88 13.92 9.43 16.51
CA ASN A 88 14.08 10.88 16.77
C ASN A 88 14.58 11.62 15.53
N ALA A 89 15.59 11.08 14.84
CA ALA A 89 16.11 11.68 13.60
C ALA A 89 15.05 11.78 12.50
N SER A 90 14.11 10.80 12.43
CA SER A 90 13.03 10.83 11.45
C SER A 90 11.88 11.73 11.84
N SER A 91 11.45 11.66 13.11
CA SER A 91 10.17 12.22 13.59
C SER A 91 10.30 13.55 14.32
N ALA A 92 11.53 13.99 14.65
CA ALA A 92 11.78 15.09 15.58
C ALA A 92 10.98 14.93 16.90
N GLY A 93 10.78 13.69 17.38
CA GLY A 93 10.02 13.37 18.58
C GLY A 93 8.51 13.35 18.40
N ASN A 94 7.99 13.49 17.18
CA ASN A 94 6.54 13.48 16.91
C ASN A 94 5.93 12.11 17.19
N SER A 95 5.06 12.06 18.20
CA SER A 95 4.30 10.88 18.60
C SER A 95 2.78 11.09 18.50
N VAL A 96 2.33 12.07 17.73
CA VAL A 96 0.90 12.33 17.47
C VAL A 96 0.28 11.07 16.83
N SER A 97 -0.89 10.68 17.30
CA SER A 97 -1.64 9.49 16.85
C SER A 97 -0.94 8.15 17.13
N ALA A 98 0.16 8.13 17.87
CA ALA A 98 0.84 6.90 18.29
C ALA A 98 0.28 6.33 19.59
N ILE A 99 0.31 5.01 19.71
CA ILE A 99 0.19 4.35 21.02
C ILE A 99 1.47 4.65 21.81
N THR A 100 1.35 5.33 22.93
CA THR A 100 2.50 5.71 23.76
C THR A 100 2.47 5.02 25.11
N GLY A 101 3.63 4.77 25.69
CA GLY A 101 3.74 4.16 27.01
C GLY A 101 5.16 4.18 27.56
N SER A 102 5.32 3.57 28.75
CA SER A 102 6.60 3.43 29.42
C SER A 102 7.54 2.44 28.69
N THR A 103 8.80 2.44 29.12
CA THR A 103 9.78 1.39 28.76
C THR A 103 9.18 0.01 28.95
N LEU A 104 9.34 -0.85 27.96
CA LEU A 104 8.87 -2.24 28.00
C LEU A 104 9.74 -3.07 28.96
N THR A 105 9.12 -3.99 29.68
CA THR A 105 9.82 -4.87 30.64
C THR A 105 10.39 -6.13 29.98
N SER A 106 9.89 -6.45 28.77
CA SER A 106 10.32 -7.65 28.02
C SER A 106 10.13 -7.45 26.52
N HIS A 107 10.76 -8.32 25.74
CA HIS A 107 10.51 -8.45 24.31
C HIS A 107 9.20 -9.19 24.08
N GLN A 108 8.43 -8.75 23.09
CA GLN A 108 7.08 -9.29 22.83
C GLN A 108 6.68 -9.06 21.36
N THR A 109 5.53 -9.59 20.97
CA THR A 109 4.89 -9.28 19.72
C THR A 109 4.19 -7.93 19.79
N HIS A 110 4.38 -7.11 18.77
CA HIS A 110 3.74 -5.82 18.60
C HIS A 110 2.89 -5.84 17.34
N THR A 111 1.66 -5.39 17.46
CA THR A 111 0.79 -5.14 16.32
C THR A 111 0.37 -3.68 16.35
N VAL A 112 0.45 -3.03 15.20
CA VAL A 112 -0.02 -1.65 14.96
C VAL A 112 -0.86 -1.60 13.70
N MET A 113 -1.71 -0.57 13.62
CA MET A 113 -2.53 -0.30 12.45
C MET A 113 -2.23 1.11 11.94
N TRP A 114 -2.33 1.30 10.61
CA TRP A 114 -2.25 2.61 9.97
C TRP A 114 -3.37 2.74 8.95
N ASP A 115 -4.03 3.88 8.94
CA ASP A 115 -5.20 4.19 8.12
C ASP A 115 -4.87 4.99 6.84
N GLY A 116 -3.60 5.06 6.46
CA GLY A 116 -3.18 5.81 5.27
C GLY A 116 -3.04 7.32 5.48
N LYS A 117 -3.04 7.80 6.75
CA LYS A 117 -2.95 9.23 7.07
C LYS A 117 -1.61 9.62 7.68
N ASN A 118 -1.20 10.86 7.43
CA ASN A 118 -0.03 11.43 8.08
C ASN A 118 -0.34 11.89 9.52
N ALA A 119 0.66 12.44 10.22
CA ALA A 119 0.51 12.90 11.59
C ALA A 119 -0.51 14.06 11.76
N SER A 120 -0.87 14.75 10.68
CA SER A 120 -1.90 15.80 10.68
C SER A 120 -3.30 15.27 10.35
N GLY A 121 -3.45 13.94 10.17
CA GLY A 121 -4.73 13.32 9.84
C GLY A 121 -5.14 13.42 8.37
N VAL A 122 -4.23 13.85 7.48
CA VAL A 122 -4.47 13.96 6.04
C VAL A 122 -4.06 12.66 5.36
N GLU A 123 -4.91 12.13 4.49
CA GLU A 123 -4.59 10.96 3.67
C GLU A 123 -3.38 11.24 2.76
N VAL A 124 -2.48 10.28 2.68
CA VAL A 124 -1.29 10.39 1.84
C VAL A 124 -1.52 9.69 0.50
N ALA A 125 -0.80 10.12 -0.53
CA ALA A 125 -0.88 9.56 -1.87
C ALA A 125 -0.52 8.07 -1.91
N ASP A 126 -0.93 7.37 -2.96
CA ASP A 126 -0.51 6.01 -3.24
C ASP A 126 0.96 5.96 -3.62
N GLY A 127 1.62 4.83 -3.33
CA GLY A 127 3.02 4.61 -3.59
C GLY A 127 3.71 3.78 -2.53
N ILE A 128 5.03 3.68 -2.64
CA ILE A 128 5.86 2.91 -1.72
C ILE A 128 6.02 3.64 -0.39
N TYR A 129 5.78 2.91 0.69
CA TYR A 129 6.00 3.35 2.07
C TYR A 129 6.88 2.36 2.81
N GLN A 130 7.56 2.86 3.84
CA GLN A 130 8.47 2.09 4.68
C GLN A 130 7.94 2.07 6.12
N ILE A 131 7.78 0.88 6.66
CA ILE A 131 7.54 0.66 8.09
C ILE A 131 8.91 0.52 8.75
N TRP A 132 9.20 1.41 9.68
CA TRP A 132 10.44 1.40 10.46
C TRP A 132 10.16 0.93 11.88
N VAL A 133 11.03 0.09 12.39
CA VAL A 133 11.00 -0.41 13.77
C VAL A 133 12.37 -0.21 14.39
N GLU A 134 12.41 0.34 15.58
CA GLU A 134 13.64 0.48 16.38
C GLU A 134 13.35 0.09 17.83
N TYR A 135 14.28 -0.62 18.44
CA TYR A 135 14.33 -0.72 19.90
C TYR A 135 15.76 -0.56 20.40
N THR A 136 15.90 -0.24 21.68
CA THR A 136 17.18 -0.34 22.36
C THR A 136 17.01 -0.76 23.82
N SER A 137 17.96 -1.57 24.28
CA SER A 137 18.15 -1.97 25.68
C SER A 137 19.45 -1.40 26.25
N THR A 138 19.93 -0.28 25.67
CA THR A 138 21.07 0.49 26.16
C THR A 138 20.78 1.98 26.10
N ASN A 139 21.70 2.82 26.57
CA ASN A 139 21.66 4.27 26.33
C ASN A 139 22.24 4.57 24.93
N SER A 140 21.47 4.24 23.88
CA SER A 140 21.84 4.52 22.51
C SER A 140 22.03 6.00 22.26
N ASN A 141 22.94 6.35 21.37
CA ASN A 141 23.24 7.73 20.97
C ASN A 141 23.72 7.78 19.51
N THR A 142 23.86 8.98 18.97
CA THR A 142 24.27 9.24 17.58
C THR A 142 25.75 8.87 17.30
N ASN A 143 26.57 8.64 18.33
CA ASN A 143 28.01 8.41 18.20
C ASN A 143 28.35 6.91 18.05
N GLY A 144 27.46 6.11 17.44
CA GLY A 144 27.77 4.74 17.04
C GLY A 144 27.15 3.63 17.89
N ASN A 145 26.47 3.97 19.00
CA ASN A 145 25.76 2.97 19.80
C ASN A 145 24.25 2.98 19.44
N LEU A 146 23.94 2.49 18.24
CA LEU A 146 22.56 2.40 17.75
C LEU A 146 21.89 1.12 18.25
N GLY A 147 20.62 1.19 18.56
CA GLY A 147 19.78 0.02 18.79
C GLY A 147 19.51 -0.74 17.48
N PRO A 148 19.12 -2.03 17.56
CA PRO A 148 18.62 -2.75 16.41
C PRO A 148 17.47 -2.02 15.73
N PHE A 149 17.42 -2.06 14.39
CA PHE A 149 16.33 -1.52 13.60
C PHE A 149 15.97 -2.44 12.44
N LEU A 150 14.75 -2.30 11.95
CA LEU A 150 14.20 -3.03 10.83
C LEU A 150 13.44 -2.05 9.92
N THR A 151 13.47 -2.29 8.61
CA THR A 151 12.64 -1.60 7.62
C THR A 151 11.89 -2.62 6.78
N VAL A 152 10.60 -2.41 6.58
CA VAL A 152 9.75 -3.22 5.70
C VAL A 152 9.05 -2.29 4.73
N GLU A 153 9.19 -2.54 3.43
CA GLU A 153 8.52 -1.77 2.39
C GLU A 153 7.18 -2.42 2.02
N PHE A 154 6.20 -1.59 1.68
CA PHE A 154 4.95 -2.01 1.09
C PHE A 154 4.43 -0.94 0.13
N ASP A 155 3.58 -1.35 -0.81
CA ASP A 155 2.93 -0.44 -1.74
C ASP A 155 1.52 -0.11 -1.23
N LYS A 156 1.31 1.17 -0.84
CA LYS A 156 -0.01 1.69 -0.52
C LYS A 156 -0.72 2.03 -1.83
N GLY A 157 -1.79 1.33 -2.13
CA GLY A 157 -2.56 1.53 -3.35
C GLY A 157 -3.80 0.64 -3.39
N PRO A 158 -4.44 0.52 -4.55
CA PRO A 158 -5.68 -0.24 -4.71
C PRO A 158 -5.49 -1.76 -4.62
N ALA A 159 -4.25 -2.26 -4.65
CA ALA A 159 -3.97 -3.69 -4.52
C ALA A 159 -3.74 -4.09 -3.06
N ILE A 160 -4.29 -5.25 -2.67
CA ILE A 160 -3.98 -5.85 -1.37
C ILE A 160 -2.53 -6.33 -1.37
N GLN A 161 -1.86 -6.10 -0.25
CA GLN A 161 -0.50 -6.57 -0.01
C GLN A 161 -0.51 -7.51 1.19
N HIS A 162 0.20 -8.63 1.08
CA HIS A 162 0.54 -9.51 2.20
C HIS A 162 2.04 -9.79 2.14
N ILE A 163 2.79 -9.18 3.04
CA ILE A 163 4.25 -9.19 3.02
C ILE A 163 4.76 -9.90 4.27
N THR A 164 5.53 -10.97 4.08
CA THR A 164 6.13 -11.77 5.14
C THR A 164 7.64 -11.84 4.93
N PRO A 165 8.40 -10.82 5.32
CA PRO A 165 9.85 -10.82 5.17
C PRO A 165 10.51 -11.95 5.97
N VAL A 166 11.69 -12.35 5.55
CA VAL A 166 12.53 -13.28 6.32
C VAL A 166 12.83 -12.67 7.70
N ASN A 167 12.78 -13.51 8.74
CA ASN A 167 13.14 -13.09 10.08
C ASN A 167 14.57 -12.51 10.13
N ALA A 168 14.69 -11.36 10.80
CA ALA A 168 15.99 -10.79 11.13
C ALA A 168 16.43 -11.25 12.52
N THR A 169 17.71 -11.07 12.86
CA THR A 169 18.30 -11.53 14.13
C THR A 169 17.49 -11.08 15.35
N TYR A 170 17.02 -9.84 15.34
CA TYR A 170 16.33 -9.23 16.49
C TYR A 170 14.83 -8.97 16.24
N TYR A 171 14.31 -9.38 15.07
CA TYR A 171 12.93 -9.20 14.67
C TYR A 171 12.41 -10.46 13.97
N GLN A 172 11.31 -11.00 14.47
CA GLN A 172 10.72 -12.26 13.99
C GLN A 172 9.23 -12.09 13.73
N ASN A 173 8.63 -13.07 13.04
CA ASN A 173 7.20 -13.11 12.75
C ASN A 173 6.70 -11.80 12.15
N ILE A 174 7.43 -11.31 11.16
CA ILE A 174 7.18 -10.03 10.51
C ILE A 174 6.07 -10.23 9.49
N VAL A 175 4.98 -9.47 9.63
CA VAL A 175 3.86 -9.47 8.69
C VAL A 175 3.39 -8.04 8.47
N ALA A 176 3.22 -7.65 7.22
CA ALA A 176 2.61 -6.38 6.84
C ALA A 176 1.47 -6.65 5.85
N ASP A 177 0.24 -6.32 6.26
CA ASP A 177 -0.97 -6.49 5.47
C ASP A 177 -1.55 -5.11 5.16
N TRP A 178 -1.57 -4.72 3.88
CA TRP A 178 -2.29 -3.56 3.41
C TRP A 178 -3.60 -4.01 2.76
N VAL A 179 -4.73 -3.51 3.26
CA VAL A 179 -6.05 -3.76 2.71
C VAL A 179 -6.69 -2.41 2.35
N PRO A 180 -6.89 -2.12 1.06
CA PRO A 180 -7.61 -0.92 0.64
C PRO A 180 -9.06 -0.97 1.15
N LEU A 181 -9.57 0.15 1.67
CA LEU A 181 -10.95 0.29 2.14
C LEU A 181 -11.78 0.93 1.04
N GLY A 182 -12.67 0.14 0.47
CA GLY A 182 -13.73 0.66 -0.39
C GLY A 182 -13.21 1.60 -1.48
N VAL A 183 -12.33 1.12 -2.33
CA VAL A 183 -12.15 1.75 -3.64
C VAL A 183 -13.51 1.65 -4.31
N GLY A 184 -14.15 2.81 -4.39
CA GLY A 184 -15.60 2.90 -4.50
C GLY A 184 -16.17 2.24 -5.75
N ILE A 185 -17.43 1.96 -5.68
CA ILE A 185 -18.40 1.63 -6.74
C ILE A 185 -18.12 2.35 -8.09
N ASN A 186 -17.25 3.35 -8.10
CA ASN A 186 -16.90 4.15 -9.27
C ASN A 186 -15.73 3.62 -10.11
N ASP A 187 -14.86 2.75 -9.58
CA ASP A 187 -13.67 2.32 -10.35
C ASP A 187 -13.97 1.17 -11.31
N LEU A 188 -14.84 0.25 -10.95
CA LEU A 188 -15.36 -0.73 -11.91
C LEU A 188 -16.20 -0.06 -12.99
N ALA A 189 -16.99 0.96 -12.67
CA ALA A 189 -17.75 1.72 -13.66
C ALA A 189 -16.83 2.42 -14.68
N LYS A 190 -15.66 2.93 -14.26
CA LYS A 190 -14.64 3.46 -15.19
C LYS A 190 -14.05 2.39 -16.10
N ALA A 191 -13.97 1.15 -15.61
CA ALA A 191 -13.57 -0.01 -16.41
C ALA A 191 -14.69 -0.52 -17.34
N GLY A 192 -15.90 0.07 -17.28
CA GLY A 192 -17.10 -0.45 -17.96
C GLY A 192 -17.57 -1.77 -17.34
N ALA A 193 -17.42 -1.92 -16.02
CA ALA A 193 -17.80 -3.13 -15.31
C ALA A 193 -18.63 -2.84 -14.05
N SER A 194 -19.37 -3.85 -13.57
CA SER A 194 -20.10 -3.80 -12.30
C SER A 194 -20.05 -5.15 -11.60
N LEU A 195 -20.04 -5.12 -10.26
CA LEU A 195 -19.97 -6.29 -9.39
C LEU A 195 -21.15 -6.32 -8.44
N LYS A 196 -21.76 -7.49 -8.28
CA LYS A 196 -22.76 -7.76 -7.24
C LYS A 196 -22.44 -9.06 -6.53
N ILE A 197 -22.67 -9.10 -5.23
CA ILE A 197 -22.42 -10.30 -4.41
C ILE A 197 -23.67 -10.57 -3.58
N PHE A 198 -24.25 -11.74 -3.76
CA PHE A 198 -25.47 -12.15 -3.06
C PHE A 198 -25.62 -13.68 -2.94
N PRO A 199 -26.20 -14.13 -1.81
CA PRO A 199 -26.52 -13.38 -0.60
C PRO A 199 -25.26 -12.94 0.15
N ASN A 200 -25.37 -11.83 0.87
CA ASN A 200 -24.35 -11.36 1.81
C ASN A 200 -25.06 -10.72 3.02
N PRO A 201 -25.00 -11.30 4.22
CA PRO A 201 -24.28 -12.52 4.61
C PRO A 201 -24.78 -13.81 3.93
N PHE A 202 -23.91 -14.85 3.88
CA PHE A 202 -24.26 -16.14 3.33
C PHE A 202 -23.93 -17.29 4.32
N ASN A 203 -24.64 -18.43 4.18
CA ASN A 203 -24.43 -19.61 5.00
C ASN A 203 -23.66 -20.71 4.23
N SER A 204 -24.21 -21.17 3.12
CA SER A 204 -23.61 -22.26 2.34
C SER A 204 -22.86 -21.78 1.10
N GLU A 205 -23.37 -20.77 0.42
CA GLU A 205 -22.84 -20.30 -0.86
C GLU A 205 -23.21 -18.83 -1.08
N THR A 206 -22.32 -18.09 -1.72
CA THR A 206 -22.61 -16.76 -2.26
C THR A 206 -22.26 -16.70 -3.73
N THR A 207 -22.94 -15.85 -4.48
CA THR A 207 -22.75 -15.65 -5.91
C THR A 207 -22.07 -14.29 -6.14
N VAL A 208 -21.01 -14.29 -6.92
CA VAL A 208 -20.33 -13.09 -7.42
C VAL A 208 -20.75 -12.91 -8.87
N GLU A 209 -21.56 -11.89 -9.14
CA GLU A 209 -22.01 -11.51 -10.48
C GLU A 209 -21.13 -10.38 -11.01
N LEU A 210 -20.44 -10.63 -12.12
CA LEU A 210 -19.60 -9.65 -12.82
C LEU A 210 -20.23 -9.36 -14.18
N ASN A 211 -20.52 -8.08 -14.46
CA ASN A 211 -20.92 -7.61 -15.77
C ASN A 211 -19.84 -6.69 -16.34
N CYS A 212 -19.46 -6.91 -17.62
CA CYS A 212 -18.51 -6.06 -18.33
C CYS A 212 -19.07 -5.64 -19.69
N GLU A 213 -18.94 -4.38 -20.02
CA GLU A 213 -19.40 -3.82 -21.29
C GLU A 213 -18.51 -4.20 -22.48
N LYS A 214 -17.24 -4.56 -22.21
CA LYS A 214 -16.22 -4.89 -23.22
C LYS A 214 -15.46 -6.14 -22.82
N PRO A 215 -14.87 -6.87 -23.79
CA PRO A 215 -13.93 -7.95 -23.50
C PRO A 215 -12.83 -7.46 -22.58
N SER A 216 -12.55 -8.20 -21.50
CA SER A 216 -11.67 -7.75 -20.42
C SER A 216 -10.89 -8.92 -19.85
N GLN A 217 -9.69 -8.66 -19.36
CA GLN A 217 -9.00 -9.58 -18.47
C GLN A 217 -9.41 -9.27 -17.04
N ALA A 218 -9.90 -10.27 -16.32
CA ALA A 218 -10.36 -10.10 -14.95
C ALA A 218 -9.78 -11.18 -14.03
N TYR A 219 -9.51 -10.78 -12.81
CA TYR A 219 -9.08 -11.65 -11.72
C TYR A 219 -10.00 -11.42 -10.52
N ILE A 220 -10.62 -12.49 -10.03
CA ILE A 220 -11.48 -12.44 -8.83
C ILE A 220 -10.91 -13.40 -7.80
N SER A 221 -10.58 -12.89 -6.63
CA SER A 221 -10.09 -13.66 -5.49
C SER A 221 -10.89 -13.39 -4.23
N VAL A 222 -10.88 -14.36 -3.33
CA VAL A 222 -11.40 -14.21 -1.98
C VAL A 222 -10.23 -14.15 -1.00
N LEU A 223 -10.32 -13.22 -0.07
CA LEU A 223 -9.30 -12.95 0.94
C LEU A 223 -9.92 -13.07 2.33
N ASP A 224 -9.15 -13.52 3.28
CA ASP A 224 -9.55 -13.52 4.70
C ASP A 224 -9.41 -12.12 5.33
N ALA A 225 -9.77 -12.00 6.60
CA ALA A 225 -9.70 -10.73 7.33
C ALA A 225 -8.28 -10.16 7.49
N SER A 226 -7.24 -10.96 7.25
CA SER A 226 -5.84 -10.52 7.24
C SER A 226 -5.38 -10.01 5.86
N GLY A 227 -6.21 -10.20 4.82
CA GLY A 227 -5.87 -9.88 3.43
C GLY A 227 -5.20 -11.04 2.68
N LYS A 228 -5.01 -12.20 3.32
CA LYS A 228 -4.45 -13.36 2.67
C LYS A 228 -5.46 -13.99 1.72
N LYS A 229 -5.02 -14.27 0.48
CA LYS A 229 -5.85 -14.97 -0.50
C LYS A 229 -6.15 -16.40 -0.03
N VAL A 230 -7.44 -16.75 -0.04
CA VAL A 230 -7.95 -18.07 0.36
C VAL A 230 -8.58 -18.84 -0.81
N ALA A 231 -9.12 -18.12 -1.80
CA ALA A 231 -9.69 -18.74 -3.00
C ALA A 231 -9.53 -17.83 -4.24
N THR A 232 -9.53 -18.46 -5.41
CA THR A 232 -9.55 -17.79 -6.72
C THR A 232 -10.83 -18.20 -7.45
N LEU A 233 -11.68 -17.22 -7.77
CA LEU A 233 -12.96 -17.47 -8.47
C LEU A 233 -12.85 -17.26 -9.98
N LEU A 234 -11.96 -16.38 -10.41
CA LEU A 234 -11.66 -16.12 -11.81
C LEU A 234 -10.20 -15.70 -11.98
N ASN A 235 -9.54 -16.21 -13.00
CA ASN A 235 -8.23 -15.76 -13.46
C ASN A 235 -8.15 -15.97 -14.97
N ASP A 236 -8.90 -15.19 -15.73
CA ASP A 236 -8.96 -15.35 -17.19
C ASP A 236 -9.48 -14.07 -17.87
N SER A 237 -9.33 -14.04 -19.19
CA SER A 237 -10.02 -13.09 -20.04
C SER A 237 -11.43 -13.57 -20.35
N PHE A 238 -12.39 -12.67 -20.43
CA PHE A 238 -13.73 -13.01 -20.83
C PHE A 238 -14.35 -11.99 -21.80
N SER A 239 -15.28 -12.45 -22.62
CA SER A 239 -16.06 -11.59 -23.52
C SER A 239 -17.00 -10.69 -22.74
N ALA A 240 -17.44 -9.57 -23.34
CA ALA A 240 -18.47 -8.71 -22.77
C ALA A 240 -19.72 -9.49 -22.36
N GLY A 241 -20.42 -8.97 -21.36
CA GLY A 241 -21.66 -9.55 -20.84
C GLY A 241 -21.62 -9.83 -19.34
N ASN A 242 -22.59 -10.59 -18.87
CA ASN A 242 -22.76 -10.97 -17.47
C ASN A 242 -22.26 -12.39 -17.22
N ARG A 243 -21.52 -12.60 -16.10
CA ARG A 243 -21.07 -13.90 -15.63
C ARG A 243 -21.21 -14.02 -14.13
N THR A 244 -21.44 -15.24 -13.67
CA THR A 244 -21.61 -15.56 -12.26
C THR A 244 -20.61 -16.60 -11.83
N TYR A 245 -20.03 -16.38 -10.64
CA TYR A 245 -19.09 -17.28 -9.98
C TYR A 245 -19.64 -17.59 -8.59
N LYS A 246 -19.64 -18.84 -8.22
CA LYS A 246 -20.13 -19.29 -6.92
C LYS A 246 -18.96 -19.56 -5.98
N TRP A 247 -19.14 -19.17 -4.73
CA TRP A 247 -18.19 -19.47 -3.67
C TRP A 247 -18.92 -20.08 -2.47
N ASP A 248 -18.53 -21.27 -2.10
CA ASP A 248 -19.11 -22.08 -1.04
C ASP A 248 -18.41 -21.94 0.33
N GLY A 249 -17.50 -20.98 0.44
CA GLY A 249 -16.72 -20.74 1.67
C GLY A 249 -15.56 -21.72 1.85
N THR A 250 -15.05 -22.30 0.76
CA THR A 250 -13.84 -23.15 0.78
C THR A 250 -12.62 -22.47 0.19
N THR A 251 -11.44 -22.99 0.50
CA THR A 251 -10.18 -22.61 -0.16
C THR A 251 -10.05 -23.25 -1.52
N ASP A 252 -9.06 -22.84 -2.34
CA ASP A 252 -8.69 -23.49 -3.60
C ASP A 252 -8.37 -25.01 -3.44
N SER A 253 -7.98 -25.44 -2.22
CA SER A 253 -7.75 -26.87 -1.90
C SER A 253 -8.99 -27.60 -1.36
N GLY A 254 -10.17 -26.96 -1.33
CA GLY A 254 -11.42 -27.54 -0.84
C GLY A 254 -11.58 -27.54 0.68
N LYS A 255 -10.68 -26.91 1.44
CA LYS A 255 -10.81 -26.82 2.89
C LYS A 255 -11.89 -25.80 3.24
N LYS A 256 -12.88 -26.19 4.07
CA LYS A 256 -13.88 -25.25 4.62
C LYS A 256 -13.21 -24.18 5.49
N LEU A 257 -13.63 -22.94 5.28
CA LEU A 257 -13.21 -21.80 6.05
C LEU A 257 -14.19 -21.53 7.20
N GLU A 258 -13.67 -20.94 8.27
CA GLU A 258 -14.46 -20.58 9.45
C GLU A 258 -15.46 -19.46 9.13
N ASN A 259 -16.48 -19.33 9.99
CA ASN A 259 -17.39 -18.21 9.90
C ASN A 259 -16.67 -16.90 10.21
N GLY A 260 -17.02 -15.84 9.50
CA GLY A 260 -16.35 -14.57 9.72
C GLY A 260 -16.37 -13.65 8.51
N LEU A 261 -15.46 -12.69 8.57
CA LEU A 261 -15.28 -11.65 7.59
C LEU A 261 -14.31 -12.08 6.50
N TYR A 262 -14.74 -11.93 5.25
CA TYR A 262 -13.95 -12.13 4.06
C TYR A 262 -14.10 -10.93 3.11
N PHE A 263 -13.25 -10.87 2.10
CA PHE A 263 -13.30 -9.84 1.07
C PHE A 263 -13.23 -10.49 -0.31
N VAL A 264 -14.10 -10.09 -1.23
CA VAL A 264 -13.96 -10.40 -2.65
C VAL A 264 -13.22 -9.24 -3.29
N GLN A 265 -12.04 -9.52 -3.83
CA GLN A 265 -11.26 -8.59 -4.62
C GLN A 265 -11.44 -8.91 -6.10
N ILE A 266 -11.79 -7.89 -6.89
CA ILE A 266 -11.76 -7.97 -8.34
C ILE A 266 -10.70 -7.02 -8.88
N GLN A 267 -9.92 -7.51 -9.84
CA GLN A 267 -9.02 -6.70 -10.67
C GLN A 267 -9.45 -6.83 -12.12
N ILE A 268 -9.64 -5.72 -12.81
CA ILE A 268 -10.08 -5.69 -14.20
C ILE A 268 -9.48 -4.49 -14.91
N ASN A 269 -8.75 -4.71 -16.02
CA ASN A 269 -8.16 -3.66 -16.85
C ASN A 269 -7.37 -2.60 -16.04
N GLY A 270 -6.66 -3.01 -14.98
CA GLY A 270 -5.89 -2.13 -14.10
C GLY A 270 -6.68 -1.46 -12.99
N PHE A 271 -7.99 -1.67 -12.93
CA PHE A 271 -8.85 -1.22 -11.81
C PHE A 271 -9.00 -2.35 -10.78
N THR A 272 -9.12 -1.97 -9.52
CA THR A 272 -9.35 -2.92 -8.42
C THR A 272 -10.52 -2.46 -7.58
N GLU A 273 -11.43 -3.40 -7.26
CA GLU A 273 -12.48 -3.19 -6.27
C GLU A 273 -12.47 -4.31 -5.24
N VAL A 274 -12.83 -3.98 -4.00
CA VAL A 274 -12.91 -4.92 -2.88
C VAL A 274 -14.26 -4.78 -2.21
N GLN A 275 -15.03 -5.88 -2.13
CA GLN A 275 -16.31 -5.91 -1.43
C GLN A 275 -16.25 -6.85 -0.23
N LYS A 276 -16.78 -6.36 0.90
CA LYS A 276 -16.91 -7.12 2.14
C LYS A 276 -17.99 -8.17 2.00
N ILE A 277 -17.70 -9.41 2.42
CA ILE A 277 -18.69 -10.50 2.56
C ILE A 277 -18.58 -11.14 3.95
N ILE A 278 -19.69 -11.64 4.44
CA ILE A 278 -19.79 -12.27 5.76
C ILE A 278 -20.29 -13.70 5.57
N LYS A 279 -19.48 -14.68 6.03
CA LYS A 279 -19.86 -16.08 6.10
C LYS A 279 -20.46 -16.35 7.49
N ASN A 280 -21.69 -16.82 7.53
CA ASN A 280 -22.40 -17.26 8.72
C ASN A 280 -22.37 -18.79 8.83
N GLN A 281 -22.97 -19.30 9.92
CA GLN A 281 -23.20 -20.74 10.09
C GLN A 281 -24.22 -21.29 9.10
#